data_13e3a91707920234590a07ea9accf517
#
_entry.id   13e3a91707920234590a07ea9accf517
#
_cell.length_a   1.000
_cell.length_b   1.000
_cell.length_c   1.000
_cell.angle_alpha   90.00
_cell.angle_beta   90.00
_cell.angle_gamma   90.00
#
_symmetry.space_group_name_H-M   'P 1'
#
loop_
_entity.id
_entity.type
_entity.pdbx_description
1 polymer ?
#
loop_
_entity_poly.entity_id
_entity_poly.type
_entity_poly.pdbx_seq_one_letter_code
_entity_poly.pdbx_strand_id
1 'polypeptide(L)'
;LKGTDEVTAPIPGGELLAEARIGRAIMDADIFISLNHFKGHESTGFGGALKNIGMGSGSRSGKMAMHSNGKVKVSRRKCINCKICSRVCAHDAQSFDTGVCVVDLEKCVGCGRCLGVCPVDAIYPATDSAKELLNKKIAEYSAAVLYGRPHFHISLVVDVSPYCDCHSGNDAAIVPDLGMF
;
A
#
# COMPACT_ATOMS: atom_id res chain seq x y z
N LEU A 1 10.27 -14.66 -5.54
CA LEU A 1 10.59 -13.24 -5.80
C LEU A 1 10.69 -12.51 -4.46
N LYS A 2 11.89 -12.10 -4.06
CA LYS A 2 12.11 -11.40 -2.77
C LYS A 2 11.70 -9.91 -2.81
N GLY A 3 11.29 -9.38 -3.98
CA GLY A 3 10.88 -7.98 -4.17
C GLY A 3 12.00 -6.95 -3.97
N THR A 4 13.25 -7.40 -4.07
CA THR A 4 14.45 -6.56 -3.90
C THR A 4 15.17 -6.27 -5.22
N ASP A 5 14.88 -7.02 -6.27
CA ASP A 5 15.37 -6.74 -7.62
C ASP A 5 14.42 -5.74 -8.28
N GLU A 6 14.89 -4.50 -8.39
CA GLU A 6 14.06 -3.37 -8.81
C GLU A 6 14.76 -2.51 -9.86
N VAL A 7 13.95 -1.80 -10.61
CA VAL A 7 14.37 -0.69 -11.46
C VAL A 7 13.64 0.58 -11.04
N THR A 8 14.28 1.71 -11.25
CA THR A 8 13.67 3.03 -11.07
C THR A 8 13.18 3.53 -12.42
N ALA A 9 11.91 3.87 -12.51
CA ALA A 9 11.28 4.42 -13.70
C ALA A 9 10.73 5.83 -13.42
N PRO A 10 10.84 6.78 -14.36
CA PRO A 10 10.22 8.08 -14.20
C PRO A 10 8.70 7.95 -14.18
N ILE A 11 8.02 8.84 -13.45
CA ILE A 11 6.56 8.90 -13.43
C ILE A 11 6.11 10.04 -14.35
N PRO A 12 5.52 9.73 -15.51
CA PRO A 12 5.05 10.76 -16.44
C PRO A 12 3.94 11.59 -15.79
N GLY A 13 4.17 12.90 -15.65
CA GLY A 13 3.20 13.80 -15.03
C GLY A 13 3.00 13.58 -13.52
N GLY A 14 3.95 12.93 -12.84
CA GLY A 14 3.87 12.71 -11.40
C GLY A 14 3.84 14.02 -10.62
N GLU A 15 2.86 14.15 -9.71
CA GLU A 15 2.70 15.32 -8.83
C GLU A 15 3.31 15.06 -7.44
N LEU A 16 3.26 13.81 -6.98
CA LEU A 16 3.68 13.42 -5.63
C LEU A 16 5.04 12.71 -5.63
N LEU A 17 5.35 12.00 -6.71
CA LEU A 17 6.58 11.22 -6.83
C LEU A 17 7.23 11.50 -8.19
N ALA A 18 8.54 11.70 -8.20
CA ALA A 18 9.30 11.88 -9.44
C ALA A 18 9.59 10.54 -10.14
N GLU A 19 9.70 9.47 -9.35
CA GLU A 19 10.11 8.15 -9.81
C GLU A 19 9.39 7.02 -9.07
N ALA A 20 9.19 5.90 -9.74
CA ALA A 20 8.64 4.67 -9.19
C ALA A 20 9.71 3.57 -9.14
N ARG A 21 9.73 2.82 -8.04
CA ARG A 21 10.59 1.63 -7.87
C ARG A 21 9.76 0.39 -8.11
N ILE A 22 10.00 -0.25 -9.23
CA ILE A 22 9.17 -1.33 -9.78
C ILE A 22 10.01 -2.60 -9.87
N GLY A 23 9.37 -3.76 -9.69
CA GLY A 23 10.05 -5.05 -9.86
C GLY A 23 10.64 -5.20 -11.27
N ARG A 24 11.92 -5.55 -11.37
CA ARG A 24 12.63 -5.65 -12.66
C ARG A 24 11.90 -6.52 -13.65
N ALA A 25 11.50 -7.73 -13.28
CA ALA A 25 10.82 -8.66 -14.17
C ALA A 25 9.53 -8.10 -14.81
N ILE A 26 8.88 -7.13 -14.14
CA ILE A 26 7.72 -6.44 -14.68
C ILE A 26 8.13 -5.39 -15.73
N MET A 27 9.22 -4.67 -15.46
CA MET A 27 9.70 -3.63 -16.36
C MET A 27 10.39 -4.20 -17.60
N ASP A 28 10.98 -5.37 -17.51
CA ASP A 28 11.64 -6.06 -18.62
C ASP A 28 10.63 -6.76 -19.58
N ALA A 29 9.35 -6.82 -19.24
CA ALA A 29 8.32 -7.38 -20.11
C ALA A 29 7.91 -6.40 -21.20
N ASP A 30 7.83 -6.89 -22.45
CA ASP A 30 7.43 -6.09 -23.63
C ASP A 30 5.96 -5.69 -23.61
N ILE A 31 5.10 -6.57 -23.09
CA ILE A 31 3.65 -6.40 -23.03
C ILE A 31 3.18 -6.62 -21.61
N PHE A 32 2.25 -5.78 -21.14
CA PHE A 32 1.66 -5.90 -19.82
C PHE A 32 0.17 -6.25 -19.89
N ILE A 33 -0.18 -7.45 -19.44
CA ILE A 33 -1.58 -7.87 -19.31
C ILE A 33 -1.90 -8.09 -17.85
N SER A 34 -2.93 -7.42 -17.33
CA SER A 34 -3.39 -7.63 -15.97
C SER A 34 -4.76 -8.30 -15.93
N LEU A 35 -4.87 -9.35 -15.13
CA LEU A 35 -6.13 -9.98 -14.75
C LEU A 35 -6.45 -9.56 -13.31
N ASN A 36 -7.59 -8.90 -13.12
CA ASN A 36 -7.91 -8.24 -11.87
C ASN A 36 -9.25 -8.75 -11.33
N HIS A 37 -9.30 -9.01 -10.03
CA HIS A 37 -10.54 -9.19 -9.30
C HIS A 37 -10.97 -7.84 -8.70
N PHE A 38 -12.18 -7.39 -9.02
CA PHE A 38 -12.75 -6.18 -8.45
C PHE A 38 -13.37 -6.48 -7.08
N LYS A 39 -13.05 -5.69 -6.06
CA LYS A 39 -13.49 -5.88 -4.68
C LYS A 39 -13.43 -4.59 -3.87
N GLY A 40 -14.04 -4.58 -2.70
CA GLY A 40 -13.84 -3.53 -1.69
C GLY A 40 -12.41 -3.49 -1.17
N HIS A 41 -12.04 -2.39 -0.53
CA HIS A 41 -10.73 -2.25 0.11
C HIS A 41 -10.76 -1.14 1.16
N GLU A 42 -10.22 -1.42 2.34
CA GLU A 42 -10.30 -0.55 3.52
C GLU A 42 -9.59 0.80 3.36
N SER A 43 -8.49 0.81 2.61
CA SER A 43 -7.65 2.00 2.45
C SER A 43 -7.89 2.74 1.14
N THR A 44 -8.30 2.03 0.08
CA THR A 44 -8.44 2.60 -1.27
C THR A 44 -9.89 2.73 -1.74
N GLY A 45 -10.86 2.37 -0.89
CA GLY A 45 -12.27 2.28 -1.23
C GLY A 45 -12.59 0.99 -1.99
N PHE A 46 -11.90 0.73 -3.09
CA PHE A 46 -11.97 -0.52 -3.84
C PHE A 46 -10.59 -0.95 -4.34
N GLY A 47 -10.45 -2.21 -4.70
CA GLY A 47 -9.31 -2.79 -5.38
C GLY A 47 -9.72 -3.28 -6.77
N GLY A 48 -8.88 -3.03 -7.76
CA GLY A 48 -9.07 -3.41 -9.15
C GLY A 48 -7.78 -3.18 -9.94
N ALA A 49 -7.86 -2.88 -11.22
CA ALA A 49 -6.71 -2.77 -12.11
C ALA A 49 -5.65 -1.78 -11.59
N LEU A 50 -6.02 -0.54 -11.31
CA LEU A 50 -5.06 0.47 -10.83
C LEU A 50 -4.31 0.04 -9.57
N LYS A 51 -5.02 -0.49 -8.57
CA LYS A 51 -4.38 -0.95 -7.34
C LYS A 51 -3.47 -2.16 -7.59
N ASN A 52 -3.92 -3.13 -8.40
CA ASN A 52 -3.14 -4.31 -8.72
C ASN A 52 -1.88 -3.95 -9.51
N ILE A 53 -1.98 -3.04 -10.46
CA ILE A 53 -0.84 -2.58 -11.25
C ILE A 53 0.11 -1.77 -10.38
N GLY A 54 -0.34 -0.70 -9.77
CA GLY A 54 0.53 0.22 -9.02
C GLY A 54 1.15 -0.43 -7.80
N MET A 55 0.32 -0.93 -6.87
CA MET A 55 0.81 -1.57 -5.65
C MET A 55 1.44 -2.95 -5.92
N GLY A 56 0.84 -3.73 -6.81
CA GLY A 56 1.30 -5.08 -7.14
C GLY A 56 2.66 -5.09 -7.82
N SER A 57 2.91 -4.15 -8.73
CA SER A 57 4.18 -4.04 -9.47
C SER A 57 5.28 -3.35 -8.68
N GLY A 58 4.95 -2.58 -7.66
CA GLY A 58 5.93 -1.93 -6.81
C GLY A 58 6.88 -2.94 -6.17
N SER A 59 8.17 -2.65 -6.21
CA SER A 59 9.17 -3.37 -5.44
C SER A 59 8.90 -3.24 -3.94
N ARG A 60 9.67 -3.92 -3.11
CA ARG A 60 9.54 -3.75 -1.65
C ARG A 60 9.73 -2.30 -1.23
N SER A 61 10.76 -1.63 -1.76
CA SER A 61 11.02 -0.21 -1.47
C SER A 61 9.96 0.71 -2.09
N GLY A 62 9.46 0.36 -3.29
CA GLY A 62 8.38 1.06 -3.96
C GLY A 62 7.07 1.01 -3.18
N LYS A 63 6.69 -0.16 -2.66
CA LYS A 63 5.53 -0.29 -1.76
C LYS A 63 5.68 0.56 -0.51
N MET A 64 6.88 0.60 0.07
CA MET A 64 7.16 1.49 1.20
C MET A 64 7.01 2.97 0.82
N ALA A 65 7.49 3.39 -0.34
CA ALA A 65 7.35 4.77 -0.82
C ALA A 65 5.89 5.17 -1.04
N MET A 66 5.06 4.28 -1.57
CA MET A 66 3.61 4.52 -1.69
C MET A 66 2.93 4.65 -0.33
N HIS A 67 3.30 3.80 0.64
CA HIS A 67 2.73 3.84 1.99
C HIS A 67 3.31 4.94 2.88
N SER A 68 4.42 5.58 2.51
CA SER A 68 5.11 6.60 3.31
C SER A 68 4.42 7.97 3.34
N ASN A 69 3.11 7.99 3.42
CA ASN A 69 2.32 9.22 3.31
C ASN A 69 1.86 9.82 4.60
N GLY A 70 2.02 9.12 5.66
CA GLY A 70 1.50 9.62 6.90
C GLY A 70 2.40 9.18 8.01
N LYS A 71 3.02 10.13 8.67
CA LYS A 71 3.57 9.90 9.98
C LYS A 71 2.46 9.32 10.86
N VAL A 72 2.82 8.46 11.78
CA VAL A 72 1.85 7.82 12.66
C VAL A 72 1.76 8.57 13.99
N LYS A 73 0.60 8.48 14.64
CA LYS A 73 0.37 8.91 16.02
C LYS A 73 0.11 7.69 16.89
N VAL A 74 0.34 7.86 18.20
CA VAL A 74 0.11 6.82 19.19
C VAL A 74 -0.90 7.29 20.23
N SER A 75 -1.93 6.50 20.46
CA SER A 75 -2.86 6.69 21.56
C SER A 75 -2.24 6.21 22.87
N ARG A 76 -1.89 7.13 23.73
CA ARG A 76 -1.33 6.80 25.07
C ARG A 76 -2.27 5.92 25.89
N ARG A 77 -3.58 6.12 25.77
CA ARG A 77 -4.61 5.32 26.47
C ARG A 77 -4.66 3.87 26.06
N LYS A 78 -4.40 3.59 24.76
CA LYS A 78 -4.44 2.23 24.21
C LYS A 78 -3.10 1.53 24.28
N CYS A 79 -1.99 2.25 24.31
CA CYS A 79 -0.66 1.65 24.26
C CYS A 79 -0.35 0.87 25.53
N ILE A 80 -0.09 -0.43 25.40
CA ILE A 80 0.24 -1.36 26.48
C ILE A 80 1.76 -1.60 26.63
N ASN A 81 2.59 -0.78 26.00
CA ASN A 81 4.06 -0.86 26.07
C ASN A 81 4.64 -2.25 25.66
N CYS A 82 4.00 -2.96 24.75
CA CYS A 82 4.45 -4.30 24.33
C CYS A 82 5.69 -4.32 23.42
N LYS A 83 6.13 -3.16 22.95
CA LYS A 83 7.33 -2.96 22.09
C LYS A 83 7.35 -3.71 20.75
N ILE A 84 6.22 -4.31 20.33
CA ILE A 84 6.15 -5.05 19.06
C ILE A 84 6.43 -4.10 17.87
N CYS A 85 5.95 -2.86 17.93
CA CYS A 85 6.13 -1.87 16.88
C CYS A 85 7.61 -1.50 16.64
N SER A 86 8.46 -1.48 17.65
CA SER A 86 9.88 -1.19 17.47
C SER A 86 10.63 -2.34 16.76
N ARG A 87 10.21 -3.59 16.97
CA ARG A 87 10.85 -4.76 16.33
C ARG A 87 10.69 -4.77 14.80
N VAL A 88 9.69 -4.08 14.29
CA VAL A 88 9.42 -4.01 12.83
C VAL A 88 9.84 -2.69 12.20
N CYS A 89 10.31 -1.73 13.00
CA CYS A 89 10.77 -0.45 12.51
C CYS A 89 12.21 -0.53 12.00
N ALA A 90 12.39 -0.32 10.70
CA ALA A 90 13.71 -0.30 10.09
C ALA A 90 14.46 1.04 10.29
N HIS A 91 13.84 2.02 10.96
CA HIS A 91 14.36 3.38 11.15
C HIS A 91 14.53 3.75 12.61
N ASP A 92 14.34 2.81 13.54
CA ASP A 92 14.43 3.02 14.98
C ASP A 92 13.71 4.29 15.47
N ALA A 93 12.51 4.51 14.89
CA ALA A 93 11.72 5.70 15.14
C ALA A 93 10.87 5.62 16.44
N GLN A 94 10.87 4.51 17.17
CA GLN A 94 10.09 4.35 18.40
C GLN A 94 10.98 4.35 19.65
N SER A 95 10.55 5.13 20.64
CA SER A 95 11.08 5.08 22.01
C SER A 95 9.98 4.75 23.03
N PHE A 96 10.38 4.33 24.23
CA PHE A 96 9.45 3.87 25.27
C PHE A 96 9.79 4.45 26.65
N ASP A 97 10.60 5.49 26.70
CA ASP A 97 11.11 6.10 27.93
C ASP A 97 10.00 6.66 28.83
N THR A 98 8.85 6.97 28.23
CA THR A 98 7.66 7.50 28.93
C THR A 98 6.66 6.41 29.34
N GLY A 99 7.02 5.12 29.23
CA GLY A 99 6.13 4.00 29.53
C GLY A 99 5.11 3.68 28.43
N VAL A 100 5.08 4.46 27.34
CA VAL A 100 4.29 4.23 26.13
C VAL A 100 5.14 4.48 24.90
N CYS A 101 4.72 3.94 23.75
CA CYS A 101 5.41 4.21 22.50
C CYS A 101 5.33 5.70 22.15
N VAL A 102 6.48 6.29 21.88
CA VAL A 102 6.62 7.63 21.30
C VAL A 102 7.31 7.46 19.95
N VAL A 103 6.79 8.11 18.93
CA VAL A 103 7.35 8.06 17.57
C VAL A 103 8.13 9.34 17.30
N ASP A 104 9.40 9.17 16.98
CA ASP A 104 10.25 10.23 16.46
C ASP A 104 9.84 10.49 14.99
N LEU A 105 9.23 11.66 14.78
CA LEU A 105 8.69 12.01 13.46
C LEU A 105 9.77 12.40 12.45
N GLU A 106 10.99 12.68 12.87
CA GLU A 106 12.10 12.94 11.95
C GLU A 106 12.65 11.62 11.39
N LYS A 107 12.75 10.59 12.23
CA LYS A 107 13.15 9.25 11.81
C LYS A 107 12.04 8.47 11.11
N CYS A 108 10.79 8.76 11.42
CA CYS A 108 9.64 8.05 10.87
C CYS A 108 9.43 8.40 9.39
N VAL A 109 9.55 7.40 8.52
CA VAL A 109 9.28 7.53 7.08
C VAL A 109 7.82 7.23 6.71
N GLY A 110 6.95 6.98 7.68
CA GLY A 110 5.53 6.74 7.43
C GLY A 110 5.19 5.38 6.78
N CYS A 111 6.06 4.38 6.84
CA CYS A 111 5.86 3.10 6.15
C CYS A 111 4.69 2.24 6.67
N GLY A 112 4.07 2.60 7.79
CA GLY A 112 2.87 1.95 8.35
C GLY A 112 3.07 0.57 8.99
N ARG A 113 4.27 -0.03 8.99
CA ARG A 113 4.50 -1.38 9.55
C ARG A 113 4.08 -1.51 11.01
N CYS A 114 4.41 -0.51 11.83
CA CYS A 114 4.07 -0.49 13.25
C CYS A 114 2.55 -0.45 13.48
N LEU A 115 1.81 0.13 12.57
CA LEU A 115 0.35 0.20 12.60
C LEU A 115 -0.27 -1.19 12.41
N GLY A 116 0.23 -1.95 11.40
CA GLY A 116 -0.27 -3.29 11.09
C GLY A 116 0.05 -4.37 12.14
N VAL A 117 1.01 -4.13 13.05
CA VAL A 117 1.40 -5.11 14.08
C VAL A 117 0.94 -4.73 15.50
N CYS A 118 0.25 -3.61 15.65
CA CYS A 118 -0.19 -3.16 16.97
C CYS A 118 -1.39 -3.97 17.47
N PRO A 119 -1.25 -4.82 18.50
CA PRO A 119 -2.31 -5.74 18.90
C PRO A 119 -3.52 -5.06 19.56
N VAL A 120 -3.40 -3.77 19.87
CA VAL A 120 -4.43 -2.98 20.56
C VAL A 120 -4.83 -1.73 19.77
N ASP A 121 -4.46 -1.65 18.49
CA ASP A 121 -4.74 -0.52 17.60
C ASP A 121 -4.40 0.85 18.25
N ALA A 122 -3.28 0.89 18.98
CA ALA A 122 -2.82 2.13 19.60
C ALA A 122 -2.13 3.07 18.60
N ILE A 123 -1.67 2.55 17.46
CA ILE A 123 -0.96 3.32 16.44
C ILE A 123 -1.94 3.57 15.28
N TYR A 124 -2.02 4.83 14.84
CA TYR A 124 -2.95 5.25 13.79
C TYR A 124 -2.32 6.33 12.91
N PRO A 125 -2.80 6.54 11.68
CA PRO A 125 -2.31 7.60 10.78
C PRO A 125 -2.46 8.98 11.41
N ALA A 126 -1.47 9.84 11.23
CA ALA A 126 -1.48 11.19 11.81
C ALA A 126 -2.51 12.11 11.14
N THR A 127 -2.93 11.81 9.90
CA THR A 127 -3.89 12.59 9.12
C THR A 127 -4.83 11.68 8.32
N ASP A 128 -6.08 12.09 8.12
CA ASP A 128 -7.05 11.37 7.30
C ASP A 128 -6.72 11.44 5.79
N SER A 129 -5.93 12.43 5.37
CA SER A 129 -5.43 12.55 3.99
C SER A 129 -4.48 11.44 3.55
N ALA A 130 -4.04 10.59 4.47
CA ALA A 130 -3.12 9.47 4.14
C ALA A 130 -3.71 8.49 3.11
N LYS A 131 -5.01 8.25 3.13
CA LYS A 131 -5.69 7.38 2.16
C LYS A 131 -5.74 7.99 0.76
N GLU A 132 -6.07 9.27 0.67
CA GLU A 132 -6.10 9.99 -0.61
C GLU A 132 -4.72 10.06 -1.25
N LEU A 133 -3.69 10.39 -0.48
CA LEU A 133 -2.31 10.40 -0.95
C LEU A 133 -1.83 9.02 -1.39
N LEU A 134 -2.22 7.96 -0.68
CA LEU A 134 -1.94 6.59 -1.08
C LEU A 134 -2.55 6.27 -2.45
N ASN A 135 -3.83 6.64 -2.67
CA ASN A 135 -4.52 6.41 -3.92
C ASN A 135 -3.84 7.13 -5.10
N LYS A 136 -3.48 8.41 -4.91
CA LYS A 136 -2.74 9.18 -5.91
C LYS A 136 -1.40 8.53 -6.24
N LYS A 137 -0.62 8.12 -5.26
CA LYS A 137 0.66 7.44 -5.49
C LYS A 137 0.50 6.08 -6.17
N ILE A 138 -0.54 5.32 -5.87
CA ILE A 138 -0.83 4.06 -6.58
C ILE A 138 -1.13 4.35 -8.06
N ALA A 139 -1.89 5.40 -8.36
CA ALA A 139 -2.17 5.81 -9.73
C ALA A 139 -0.89 6.23 -10.48
N GLU A 140 -0.03 7.02 -9.83
CA GLU A 140 1.28 7.42 -10.38
C GLU A 140 2.18 6.20 -10.66
N TYR A 141 2.25 5.24 -9.74
CA TYR A 141 2.97 3.99 -9.98
C TYR A 141 2.38 3.19 -11.14
N SER A 142 1.05 3.15 -11.26
CA SER A 142 0.40 2.49 -12.40
C SER A 142 0.78 3.16 -13.73
N ALA A 143 0.80 4.49 -13.77
CA ALA A 143 1.25 5.24 -14.93
C ALA A 143 2.69 4.90 -15.32
N ALA A 144 3.61 4.84 -14.35
CA ALA A 144 5.00 4.47 -14.60
C ALA A 144 5.15 3.02 -15.12
N VAL A 145 4.36 2.08 -14.59
CA VAL A 145 4.38 0.67 -15.04
C VAL A 145 3.92 0.54 -16.50
N LEU A 146 2.92 1.32 -16.91
CA LEU A 146 2.27 1.17 -18.21
C LEU A 146 2.88 2.06 -19.30
N TYR A 147 3.65 3.06 -18.91
CA TYR A 147 4.18 4.04 -19.84
C TYR A 147 5.03 3.43 -20.95
N GLY A 148 4.70 3.78 -22.19
CA GLY A 148 5.49 3.43 -23.37
C GLY A 148 5.42 1.96 -23.79
N ARG A 149 4.52 1.13 -23.23
CA ARG A 149 4.36 -0.27 -23.63
C ARG A 149 2.92 -0.63 -23.95
N PRO A 150 2.67 -1.61 -24.82
CA PRO A 150 1.33 -2.18 -25.03
C PRO A 150 0.81 -2.81 -23.75
N HIS A 151 -0.43 -2.53 -23.40
CA HIS A 151 -1.05 -3.11 -22.22
C HIS A 151 -2.54 -3.37 -22.42
N PHE A 152 -3.07 -4.36 -21.67
CA PHE A 152 -4.49 -4.70 -21.68
C PHE A 152 -4.92 -5.14 -20.27
N HIS A 153 -6.15 -4.80 -19.88
CA HIS A 153 -6.65 -5.06 -18.54
C HIS A 153 -7.98 -5.78 -18.59
N ILE A 154 -8.06 -6.87 -17.85
CA ILE A 154 -9.29 -7.66 -17.69
C ILE A 154 -9.70 -7.55 -16.23
N SER A 155 -10.95 -7.14 -15.99
CA SER A 155 -11.50 -7.02 -14.63
C SER A 155 -12.65 -8.01 -14.45
N LEU A 156 -12.49 -8.91 -13.49
CA LEU A 156 -13.54 -9.81 -13.03
C LEU A 156 -14.35 -9.12 -11.92
N VAL A 157 -15.63 -8.91 -12.16
CA VAL A 157 -16.59 -8.34 -11.21
C VAL A 157 -17.54 -9.44 -10.80
N VAL A 158 -17.00 -10.40 -10.07
CA VAL A 158 -17.67 -11.59 -9.56
C VAL A 158 -17.26 -11.78 -8.11
N ASP A 159 -18.12 -12.32 -7.27
CA ASP A 159 -17.88 -12.53 -5.84
C ASP A 159 -17.30 -11.30 -5.14
N VAL A 160 -17.83 -10.12 -5.45
CA VAL A 160 -17.30 -8.84 -4.97
C VAL A 160 -17.41 -8.75 -3.45
N SER A 161 -16.30 -8.91 -2.76
CA SER A 161 -16.20 -8.84 -1.31
C SER A 161 -16.09 -7.40 -0.80
N PRO A 162 -16.51 -7.11 0.46
CA PRO A 162 -16.43 -5.75 1.03
C PRO A 162 -15.00 -5.29 1.33
N TYR A 163 -14.06 -6.23 1.48
CA TYR A 163 -12.67 -5.95 1.87
C TYR A 163 -11.68 -6.54 0.87
N CYS A 164 -10.39 -6.31 1.11
CA CYS A 164 -9.32 -6.94 0.34
C CYS A 164 -9.38 -8.47 0.46
N ASP A 165 -9.05 -9.20 -0.61
CA ASP A 165 -9.01 -10.68 -0.62
C ASP A 165 -8.09 -11.28 0.45
N CYS A 166 -7.16 -10.49 1.00
CA CYS A 166 -6.33 -10.91 2.12
C CYS A 166 -7.03 -10.83 3.50
N HIS A 167 -8.25 -10.33 3.56
CA HIS A 167 -9.02 -10.21 4.80
C HIS A 167 -9.76 -11.51 5.09
N SER A 168 -9.69 -12.00 6.34
CA SER A 168 -10.27 -13.28 6.74
C SER A 168 -11.81 -13.29 6.89
N GLY A 169 -12.46 -12.15 6.73
CA GLY A 169 -13.92 -12.01 6.90
C GLY A 169 -14.65 -11.65 5.59
N ASN A 170 -14.22 -12.22 4.47
CA ASN A 170 -14.75 -11.91 3.13
C ASN A 170 -15.72 -12.98 2.62
N ASP A 171 -16.56 -13.54 3.48
CA ASP A 171 -17.37 -14.74 3.16
C ASP A 171 -18.66 -14.42 2.39
N ALA A 172 -18.99 -13.15 2.14
CA ALA A 172 -20.21 -12.77 1.43
C ALA A 172 -19.97 -11.73 0.36
N ALA A 173 -20.45 -11.98 -0.85
CA ALA A 173 -20.52 -11.00 -1.91
C ALA A 173 -21.52 -9.88 -1.53
N ILE A 174 -21.13 -8.63 -1.82
CA ILE A 174 -21.95 -7.43 -1.51
C ILE A 174 -22.72 -6.90 -2.70
N VAL A 175 -22.41 -7.37 -3.89
CA VAL A 175 -23.13 -7.07 -5.13
C VAL A 175 -23.26 -8.33 -5.98
N PRO A 176 -24.27 -8.42 -6.85
CA PRO A 176 -24.39 -9.51 -7.83
C PRO A 176 -23.19 -9.54 -8.78
N ASP A 177 -22.91 -10.72 -9.32
CA ASP A 177 -21.90 -10.89 -10.36
C ASP A 177 -22.28 -10.11 -11.61
N LEU A 178 -21.35 -9.29 -12.09
CA LEU A 178 -21.53 -8.51 -13.33
C LEU A 178 -20.80 -9.13 -14.51
N GLY A 179 -19.78 -9.95 -14.25
CA GLY A 179 -19.00 -10.65 -15.27
C GLY A 179 -17.59 -10.11 -15.45
N MET A 180 -17.09 -10.19 -16.67
CA MET A 180 -15.72 -9.81 -17.04
C MET A 180 -15.75 -8.62 -18.00
N PHE A 181 -14.91 -7.63 -17.73
CA PHE A 181 -14.79 -6.39 -18.49
C PHE A 181 -13.35 -6.07 -18.85
#